data_ddf119e38eee774b8be2d1f1a141fb1b
#
_entry.id   ddf119e38eee774b8be2d1f1a141fb1b
#
_cell.length_a   1.000
_cell.length_b   1.000
_cell.length_c   1.000
_cell.angle_alpha   90.00
_cell.angle_beta   90.00
_cell.angle_gamma   90.00
#
_symmetry.space_group_name_H-M   'P 1'
#
loop_
_entity.id
_entity.type
_entity.pdbx_description
1 polymer ?
#
loop_
_entity_poly.entity_id
_entity_poly.type
_entity_poly.pdbx_seq_one_letter_code
_entity_poly.pdbx_strand_id
1 'polypeptide(L)' 'MTEVIASRDNERVKRACKLRDSGARRAAEGRFLAEGLRLCTDLAQRLPPEEVYCTQKLLDAHPELAALGGRHFLVSDA' A
#
# COMPACT_ATOMS: atom_id res chain seq x y z
N MET A 1 10.55 -10.24 -0.02
CA MET A 1 11.58 -9.20 -0.24
C MET A 1 10.90 -7.86 -0.46
N THR A 2 11.40 -6.81 0.15
CA THR A 2 10.82 -5.47 0.05
C THR A 2 11.52 -4.66 -1.04
N GLU A 3 10.75 -4.10 -1.96
CA GLU A 3 11.29 -3.21 -3.00
C GLU A 3 11.22 -1.76 -2.52
N VAL A 4 12.17 -0.95 -2.97
CA VAL A 4 12.20 0.48 -2.64
C VAL A 4 11.75 1.29 -3.85
N ILE A 5 10.78 2.20 -3.62
CA ILE A 5 10.28 3.11 -4.65
C ILE A 5 10.68 4.51 -4.27
N ALA A 6 11.58 5.10 -5.05
CA ALA A 6 12.12 6.43 -4.77
C ALA A 6 11.43 7.57 -5.52
N SER A 7 10.53 7.27 -6.45
CA SER A 7 9.90 8.27 -7.31
C SER A 7 8.38 8.20 -7.28
N ARG A 8 7.73 9.37 -7.24
CA ARG A 8 6.28 9.47 -7.39
C ARG A 8 5.80 9.09 -8.77
N ASP A 9 6.70 9.10 -9.76
CA ASP A 9 6.38 8.72 -11.14
C ASP A 9 6.45 7.21 -11.37
N ASN A 10 6.72 6.43 -10.32
CA ASN A 10 6.71 4.98 -10.42
C ASN A 10 5.30 4.49 -10.82
N GLU A 11 5.24 3.54 -11.74
CA GLU A 11 3.97 3.03 -12.26
C GLU A 11 3.07 2.42 -11.17
N ARG A 12 3.67 1.82 -10.16
CA ARG A 12 2.89 1.24 -9.05
C ARG A 12 2.22 2.33 -8.23
N VAL A 13 2.90 3.45 -7.98
CA VAL A 13 2.35 4.58 -7.25
C VAL A 13 1.22 5.22 -8.06
N LYS A 14 1.42 5.40 -9.36
CA LYS A 14 0.38 5.94 -10.24
C LYS A 14 -0.86 5.05 -10.26
N ARG A 15 -0.67 3.75 -10.32
CA ARG A 15 -1.76 2.79 -10.31
C ARG A 15 -2.54 2.85 -8.98
N ALA A 16 -1.84 2.93 -7.87
CA ALA A 16 -2.48 3.07 -6.56
C ALA A 16 -3.31 4.35 -6.47
N CYS A 17 -2.78 5.46 -7.00
CA CYS A 17 -3.52 6.72 -7.04
C CYS A 17 -4.78 6.61 -7.90
N LYS A 18 -4.71 5.91 -9.01
CA LYS A 18 -5.89 5.69 -9.86
C LYS A 18 -6.96 4.86 -9.15
N LEU A 19 -6.56 3.85 -8.40
CA LEU A 19 -7.50 3.06 -7.59
C LEU A 19 -8.17 3.92 -6.53
N ARG A 20 -7.41 4.84 -5.91
CA ARG A 20 -7.96 5.76 -4.92
C ARG A 20 -9.00 6.69 -5.54
N ASP A 21 -8.71 7.23 -6.73
CA ASP A 21 -9.46 8.34 -7.31
C ASP A 21 -10.59 7.90 -8.25
N SER A 22 -10.61 6.64 -8.71
CA SER A 22 -11.58 6.20 -9.71
C SER A 22 -12.38 4.98 -9.27
N GLY A 23 -13.69 5.18 -9.06
CA GLY A 23 -14.60 4.09 -8.77
C GLY A 23 -14.72 3.08 -9.91
N ALA A 24 -14.69 3.58 -11.16
CA ALA A 24 -14.73 2.71 -12.34
C ALA A 24 -13.50 1.79 -12.40
N ARG A 25 -12.34 2.32 -12.04
CA ARG A 25 -11.10 1.54 -12.00
C ARG A 25 -11.17 0.45 -10.93
N ARG A 26 -11.68 0.80 -9.74
CA ARG A 26 -11.86 -0.19 -8.65
C ARG A 26 -12.78 -1.32 -9.08
N ALA A 27 -13.88 -0.98 -9.73
CA ALA A 27 -14.83 -1.98 -10.20
C ALA A 27 -14.22 -2.88 -11.29
N ALA A 28 -13.49 -2.28 -12.23
CA ALA A 28 -12.87 -3.01 -13.34
C ALA A 28 -11.78 -3.97 -12.85
N GLU A 29 -11.00 -3.59 -11.87
CA GLU A 29 -9.89 -4.41 -11.35
C GLU A 29 -10.32 -5.33 -10.21
N GLY A 30 -11.47 -5.09 -9.59
CA GLY A 30 -11.89 -5.82 -8.40
C GLY A 30 -10.99 -5.52 -7.19
N ARG A 31 -10.39 -4.32 -7.16
CA ARG A 31 -9.44 -3.90 -6.13
C ARG A 31 -9.77 -2.53 -5.61
N PHE A 32 -9.30 -2.23 -4.40
CA PHE A 32 -9.41 -0.89 -3.84
C PHE A 32 -8.14 -0.55 -3.05
N LEU A 33 -7.96 0.74 -2.80
CA LEU A 33 -6.84 1.25 -2.01
C LEU A 33 -7.35 1.67 -0.63
N ALA A 34 -6.70 1.18 0.42
CA ALA A 34 -6.95 1.62 1.79
C ALA A 34 -5.77 2.48 2.24
N GLU A 35 -6.06 3.61 2.87
CA GLU A 35 -5.05 4.53 3.39
C GLU A 35 -5.20 4.68 4.89
N GLY A 36 -4.09 4.86 5.57
CA GLY A 36 -4.07 5.05 7.02
C GLY A 36 -3.69 3.78 7.76
N LEU A 37 -2.85 3.95 8.78
CA LEU A 37 -2.29 2.83 9.53
C LEU A 37 -3.38 1.97 10.17
N ARG A 38 -4.30 2.61 10.88
CA ARG A 38 -5.33 1.89 11.62
C ARG A 38 -6.28 1.14 10.69
N LEU A 39 -6.73 1.80 9.63
CA LEU A 39 -7.62 1.16 8.67
C LEU A 39 -6.94 -0.02 8.00
N CYS A 40 -5.70 0.15 7.58
CA CYS A 40 -4.97 -0.93 6.90
C CYS A 40 -4.74 -2.13 7.80
N THR A 41 -4.38 -1.90 9.06
CA THR A 41 -4.15 -3.01 10.00
C THR A 41 -5.45 -3.74 10.32
N ASP A 42 -6.55 -3.02 10.48
CA ASP A 42 -7.85 -3.63 10.74
C ASP A 42 -8.34 -4.46 9.55
N LEU A 43 -8.19 -3.92 8.33
CA LEU A 43 -8.59 -4.63 7.11
C LEU A 43 -7.73 -5.87 6.88
N ALA A 44 -6.44 -5.79 7.14
CA ALA A 44 -5.53 -6.90 6.91
C ALA A 44 -5.84 -8.12 7.78
N GLN A 45 -6.57 -7.94 8.88
CA GLN A 45 -7.03 -9.05 9.70
C GLN A 45 -8.13 -9.87 9.03
N ARG A 46 -8.84 -9.28 8.07
CA ARG A 46 -9.96 -9.90 7.39
C ARG A 46 -9.70 -10.18 5.92
N LEU A 47 -8.96 -9.28 5.27
CA LEU A 47 -8.69 -9.33 3.85
C LEU A 47 -7.18 -9.23 3.63
N PRO A 48 -6.51 -10.30 3.17
CA PRO A 48 -5.07 -10.23 2.93
C PRO A 48 -4.77 -9.16 1.85
N PRO A 49 -3.84 -8.23 2.11
CA PRO A 49 -3.48 -7.24 1.11
C PRO A 49 -2.67 -7.88 -0.02
N GLU A 50 -2.84 -7.37 -1.24
CA GLU A 50 -1.99 -7.78 -2.35
C GLU A 50 -0.66 -7.03 -2.33
N GLU A 51 -0.70 -5.75 -2.00
CA GLU A 51 0.46 -4.87 -1.94
C GLU A 51 0.36 -3.95 -0.73
N VAL A 52 1.48 -3.72 -0.08
CA VAL A 52 1.58 -2.83 1.08
C VAL A 52 2.66 -1.79 0.79
N TYR A 53 2.31 -0.52 0.94
CA TYR A 53 3.22 0.61 0.72
C TYR A 53 3.38 1.38 2.02
N CYS A 54 4.60 1.59 2.45
CA CYS A 54 4.88 2.40 3.63
C CYS A 54 6.24 3.06 3.53
N THR A 55 6.44 4.10 4.35
CA THR A 55 7.76 4.73 4.47
C THR A 55 8.61 3.94 5.44
N GLN A 56 9.94 4.10 5.35
CA GLN A 56 10.84 3.48 6.31
C GLN A 56 10.56 3.97 7.73
N LYS A 57 10.25 5.27 7.86
CA LYS A 57 9.91 5.87 9.14
C LYS A 57 8.71 5.19 9.79
N LEU A 58 7.66 4.93 9.00
CA LEU A 58 6.47 4.27 9.51
C LEU A 58 6.77 2.81 9.90
N LEU A 59 7.54 2.13 9.07
CA LEU A 59 7.93 0.75 9.36
C LEU A 59 8.78 0.64 10.63
N ASP A 60 9.68 1.60 10.86
CA ASP A 60 10.49 1.63 12.07
C ASP A 60 9.63 1.85 13.32
N ALA A 61 8.62 2.70 13.20
CA ALA A 61 7.69 2.97 14.32
C ALA A 61 6.71 1.82 14.55
N HIS A 62 6.38 1.06 13.50
CA HIS A 62 5.41 -0.03 13.55
C HIS A 62 5.95 -1.27 12.83
N PRO A 63 6.93 -1.97 13.45
CA PRO A 63 7.56 -3.13 12.79
C PRO A 63 6.60 -4.25 12.44
N GLU A 64 5.44 -4.31 13.11
CA GLU A 64 4.41 -5.31 12.84
C GLU A 64 3.85 -5.22 11.42
N LEU A 65 4.04 -4.08 10.73
CA LEU A 65 3.61 -3.94 9.34
C LEU A 65 4.32 -4.92 8.41
N ALA A 66 5.55 -5.29 8.75
CA ALA A 66 6.30 -6.26 7.94
C ALA A 66 5.66 -7.65 7.93
N ALA A 67 4.81 -7.94 8.91
CA ALA A 67 4.14 -9.24 9.01
C ALA A 67 2.86 -9.33 8.17
N LEU A 68 2.40 -8.21 7.60
CA LEU A 68 1.24 -8.23 6.72
C LEU A 68 1.56 -9.00 5.45
N GLY A 69 0.59 -9.75 4.92
CA GLY A 69 0.78 -10.49 3.69
C GLY A 69 0.94 -9.60 2.47
N GLY A 70 1.18 -10.22 1.30
CA GLY A 70 1.33 -9.49 0.06
C GLY A 70 2.76 -9.01 -0.19
N ARG A 71 2.92 -8.23 -1.26
CA ARG A 71 4.22 -7.65 -1.61
C ARG A 71 4.38 -6.31 -0.90
N HIS A 72 5.58 -6.06 -0.39
CA HIS A 72 5.88 -4.85 0.37
C HIS A 72 6.79 -3.91 -0.41
N PHE A 73 6.47 -2.63 -0.35
CA PHE A 73 7.22 -1.57 -1.02
C PHE A 73 7.50 -0.46 -0.03
N LEU A 74 8.77 -0.03 0.05
CA LEU A 74 9.13 1.17 0.80
C LEU A 74 9.08 2.35 -0.15
N VAL A 75 8.35 3.39 0.25
CA VAL A 75 8.24 4.61 -0.54
C VAL A 75 8.97 5.75 0.16
N SER A 76 9.46 6.71 -0.62
CA SER A 76 10.16 7.84 -0.04
C SER A 76 9.18 8.83 0.59
N ASP A 77 9.64 9.57 1.60
CA ASP A 77 8.85 10.61 2.27
C ASP A 77 8.66 11.87 1.42
N ALA A 78 9.43 12.00 0.36
CA ALA A 78 9.39 13.21 -0.47
C ALA A 78 8.14 13.26 -1.36
#